data_a6980a6d1dc731f2893c8715f2f58be2
#
_entry.id   a6980a6d1dc731f2893c8715f2f58be2
#
_cell.length_a   1.000
_cell.length_b   1.000
_cell.length_c   1.000
_cell.angle_alpha   90.00
_cell.angle_beta   90.00
_cell.angle_gamma   90.00
#
_symmetry.space_group_name_H-M   'P 1'
#
loop_
_entity.id
_entity.type
_entity.pdbx_description
1 polymer ?
#
loop_
_entity_poly.entity_id
_entity_poly.type
_entity_poly.pdbx_seq_one_letter_code
_entity_poly.pdbx_strand_id
1 'polypeptide(L)'
;MATIPMPDGGTMEAFVALPEAGRGPGALVLMEIFGVGPYIRRACERLAELGYVAMAPDLYRRVEPGLELPHDEEGLGQAMQAAQRLDSQGAVEDATVALDALRSLPEVTDGAAAAVGFCLGGRLAYGLAVAADPDAIVCYYGSGIADALDQAGEIRCPALFHFGGGDQFIPRSDAERVRAVVAERPDWEIAIQEDGGHAFDNHEAPMFYRPEATARAWELTRDFLARAVPTGAR
;
A
#
# COMPACT_ATOMS: atom_id res chain seq x y z
N MET A 1 10.58 6.89 13.40
CA MET A 1 11.50 6.69 12.26
C MET A 1 12.33 5.45 12.53
N ALA A 2 12.55 4.63 11.51
CA ALA A 2 13.46 3.48 11.57
C ALA A 2 14.42 3.57 10.37
N THR A 3 15.64 3.04 10.54
CA THR A 3 16.64 2.93 9.48
C THR A 3 16.85 1.45 9.20
N ILE A 4 16.57 1.01 8.00
CA ILE A 4 16.63 -0.38 7.56
C ILE A 4 17.96 -0.61 6.82
N PRO A 5 18.84 -1.50 7.29
CA PRO A 5 20.03 -1.89 6.54
C PRO A 5 19.62 -2.61 5.24
N MET A 6 20.23 -2.23 4.12
CA MET A 6 19.93 -2.81 2.82
C MET A 6 21.04 -3.76 2.34
N PRO A 7 20.72 -4.78 1.53
CA PRO A 7 21.69 -5.76 1.04
C PRO A 7 22.84 -5.16 0.22
N ASP A 8 22.63 -3.99 -0.40
CA ASP A 8 23.64 -3.26 -1.16
C ASP A 8 24.63 -2.47 -0.28
N GLY A 9 24.52 -2.56 1.05
CA GLY A 9 25.34 -1.85 2.04
C GLY A 9 24.84 -0.43 2.36
N GLY A 10 23.77 0.02 1.71
CA GLY A 10 23.11 1.28 2.02
C GLY A 10 22.08 1.14 3.15
N THR A 11 21.28 2.18 3.31
CA THR A 11 20.14 2.21 4.25
C THR A 11 18.87 2.69 3.55
N MET A 12 17.74 2.33 4.12
CA MET A 12 16.43 2.85 3.76
C MET A 12 15.73 3.40 5.00
N GLU A 13 15.33 4.66 4.96
CA GLU A 13 14.55 5.27 6.03
C GLU A 13 13.09 4.81 5.94
N ALA A 14 12.44 4.69 7.11
CA ALA A 14 11.03 4.36 7.20
C ALA A 14 10.34 5.16 8.29
N PHE A 15 9.12 5.63 8.01
CA PHE A 15 8.22 6.15 9.02
C PHE A 15 7.59 4.98 9.79
N VAL A 16 7.46 5.09 11.11
CA VAL A 16 6.82 4.07 11.94
C VAL A 16 5.78 4.72 12.86
N ALA A 17 4.57 4.15 12.86
CA ALA A 17 3.52 4.49 13.81
C ALA A 17 3.20 3.26 14.67
N LEU A 18 3.16 3.45 15.99
CA LEU A 18 2.85 2.38 16.94
C LEU A 18 1.40 2.49 17.42
N PRO A 19 0.71 1.36 17.62
CA PRO A 19 -0.61 1.36 18.25
C PRO A 19 -0.51 1.77 19.74
N GLU A 20 -1.64 2.17 20.33
CA GLU A 20 -1.71 2.56 21.75
C GLU A 20 -1.19 1.44 22.67
N ALA A 21 -1.42 0.18 22.33
CA ALA A 21 -0.91 -0.98 23.08
C ALA A 21 0.62 -1.16 22.94
N GLY A 22 1.31 -0.35 22.13
CA GLY A 22 2.74 -0.42 21.87
C GLY A 22 3.19 -1.64 21.07
N ARG A 23 2.28 -2.55 20.72
CA ARG A 23 2.55 -3.77 19.96
C ARG A 23 1.30 -4.28 19.23
N GLY A 24 1.51 -4.99 18.15
CA GLY A 24 0.46 -5.60 17.33
C GLY A 24 1.04 -6.27 16.08
N PRO A 25 0.24 -6.82 15.19
CA PRO A 25 0.73 -7.28 13.89
C PRO A 25 1.24 -6.11 13.05
N GLY A 26 2.10 -6.38 12.08
CA GLY A 26 2.67 -5.38 11.19
C GLY A 26 1.70 -4.95 10.08
N ALA A 27 1.85 -3.70 9.62
CA ALA A 27 1.26 -3.19 8.40
C ALA A 27 2.31 -2.40 7.62
N LEU A 28 2.81 -2.97 6.51
CA LEU A 28 3.72 -2.27 5.60
C LEU A 28 2.91 -1.36 4.69
N VAL A 29 3.14 -0.05 4.76
CA VAL A 29 2.42 0.95 3.96
C VAL A 29 3.28 1.39 2.79
N LEU A 30 2.83 1.10 1.57
CA LEU A 30 3.57 1.42 0.35
C LEU A 30 3.03 2.72 -0.26
N MET A 31 3.94 3.66 -0.44
CA MET A 31 3.66 5.05 -0.78
C MET A 31 3.12 5.25 -2.19
N GLU A 32 2.41 6.35 -2.39
CA GLU A 32 2.10 6.94 -3.71
C GLU A 32 3.36 7.54 -4.36
N ILE A 33 3.17 8.13 -5.54
CA ILE A 33 4.27 8.80 -6.27
C ILE A 33 4.84 10.04 -5.55
N PHE A 34 4.17 10.57 -4.52
CA PHE A 34 4.60 11.77 -3.77
C PHE A 34 5.58 11.48 -2.62
N GLY A 35 5.97 10.22 -2.41
CA GLY A 35 6.85 9.81 -1.32
C GLY A 35 6.13 9.58 0.01
N VAL A 36 6.91 9.50 1.11
CA VAL A 36 6.37 9.24 2.46
C VAL A 36 5.97 10.56 3.13
N GLY A 37 5.06 11.30 2.49
CA GLY A 37 4.52 12.58 2.95
C GLY A 37 3.38 12.46 3.98
N PRO A 38 2.68 13.59 4.29
CA PRO A 38 1.64 13.64 5.32
C PRO A 38 0.53 12.61 5.11
N TYR A 39 0.09 12.39 3.86
CA TYR A 39 -0.95 11.41 3.54
C TYR A 39 -0.54 9.98 3.94
N ILE A 40 0.65 9.53 3.55
CA ILE A 40 1.14 8.18 3.86
C ILE A 40 1.41 8.02 5.36
N ARG A 41 1.94 9.06 6.02
CA ARG A 41 2.10 9.05 7.48
C ARG A 41 0.75 8.94 8.18
N ARG A 42 -0.28 9.67 7.71
CA ARG A 42 -1.64 9.55 8.24
C ARG A 42 -2.24 8.16 7.98
N ALA A 43 -1.97 7.53 6.84
CA ALA A 43 -2.38 6.15 6.59
C ALA A 43 -1.75 5.17 7.59
N CYS A 44 -0.46 5.34 7.94
CA CYS A 44 0.19 4.59 9.01
C CYS A 44 -0.49 4.81 10.37
N GLU A 45 -0.80 6.07 10.72
CA GLU A 45 -1.48 6.41 11.97
C GLU A 45 -2.88 5.78 12.05
N ARG A 46 -3.67 5.81 10.96
CA ARG A 46 -4.99 5.16 10.87
C ARG A 46 -4.89 3.64 11.12
N LEU A 47 -3.84 2.99 10.60
CA LEU A 47 -3.59 1.56 10.86
C LEU A 47 -3.14 1.33 12.30
N ALA A 48 -2.33 2.23 12.87
CA ALA A 48 -1.94 2.16 14.28
C ALA A 48 -3.15 2.34 15.22
N GLU A 49 -4.11 3.21 14.89
CA GLU A 49 -5.38 3.34 15.60
C GLU A 49 -6.21 2.03 15.60
N LEU A 50 -6.02 1.17 14.58
CA LEU A 50 -6.63 -0.17 14.53
C LEU A 50 -5.83 -1.26 15.26
N GLY A 51 -4.66 -0.93 15.81
CA GLY A 51 -3.82 -1.86 16.57
C GLY A 51 -2.64 -2.44 15.81
N TYR A 52 -2.32 -1.94 14.59
CA TYR A 52 -1.17 -2.40 13.81
C TYR A 52 0.09 -1.59 14.13
N VAL A 53 1.25 -2.24 14.06
CA VAL A 53 2.54 -1.57 13.95
C VAL A 53 2.73 -1.21 12.48
N ALA A 54 2.52 0.06 12.12
CA ALA A 54 2.56 0.49 10.73
C ALA A 54 3.93 1.07 10.36
N MET A 55 4.47 0.67 9.21
CA MET A 55 5.75 1.13 8.69
C MET A 55 5.62 1.54 7.21
N ALA A 56 6.08 2.75 6.87
CA ALA A 56 6.16 3.22 5.49
C ALA A 56 7.63 3.42 5.10
N PRO A 57 8.22 2.53 4.26
CA PRO A 57 9.59 2.67 3.77
C PRO A 57 9.68 3.74 2.67
N ASP A 58 10.83 4.42 2.60
CA ASP A 58 11.17 5.33 1.51
C ASP A 58 11.63 4.52 0.27
N LEU A 59 10.69 4.17 -0.59
CA LEU A 59 10.99 3.41 -1.81
C LEU A 59 11.67 4.26 -2.91
N TYR A 60 11.81 5.57 -2.70
CA TYR A 60 12.62 6.42 -3.58
C TYR A 60 14.12 6.44 -3.20
N ARG A 61 14.55 5.65 -2.21
CA ARG A 61 15.95 5.61 -1.74
C ARG A 61 17.00 5.49 -2.86
N ARG A 62 16.67 4.82 -3.99
CA ARG A 62 17.57 4.64 -5.15
C ARG A 62 17.45 5.78 -6.17
N VAL A 63 16.41 6.61 -6.09
CA VAL A 63 16.12 7.68 -7.06
C VAL A 63 16.43 9.03 -6.45
N GLU A 64 15.83 9.32 -5.31
CA GLU A 64 15.97 10.57 -4.56
C GLU A 64 15.55 10.33 -3.10
N PRO A 65 16.50 9.90 -2.23
CA PRO A 65 16.20 9.56 -0.84
C PRO A 65 15.52 10.72 -0.09
N GLY A 66 14.41 10.40 0.60
CA GLY A 66 13.65 11.37 1.36
C GLY A 66 12.75 12.27 0.51
N LEU A 67 12.49 11.92 -0.76
CA LEU A 67 11.59 12.67 -1.62
C LEU A 67 10.20 12.77 -0.98
N GLU A 68 9.75 14.00 -0.78
CA GLU A 68 8.41 14.34 -0.29
C GLU A 68 7.90 15.54 -1.09
N LEU A 69 6.83 15.36 -1.84
CA LEU A 69 6.30 16.35 -2.77
C LEU A 69 4.89 16.81 -2.38
N PRO A 70 4.55 18.08 -2.61
CA PRO A 70 3.20 18.59 -2.39
C PRO A 70 2.20 17.97 -3.37
N HIS A 71 0.92 17.91 -2.98
CA HIS A 71 -0.17 17.37 -3.80
C HIS A 71 -0.86 18.45 -4.66
N ASP A 72 -0.09 19.38 -5.19
CA ASP A 72 -0.52 20.39 -6.15
C ASP A 72 -0.10 20.01 -7.59
N GLU A 73 -0.38 20.87 -8.57
CA GLU A 73 -0.09 20.61 -9.98
C GLU A 73 1.42 20.50 -10.25
N GLU A 74 2.23 21.34 -9.59
CA GLU A 74 3.70 21.32 -9.73
C GLU A 74 4.27 20.04 -9.11
N GLY A 75 3.86 19.70 -7.90
CA GLY A 75 4.30 18.50 -7.21
C GLY A 75 3.85 17.22 -7.93
N LEU A 76 2.67 17.20 -8.55
CA LEU A 76 2.22 16.09 -9.38
C LEU A 76 3.15 15.87 -10.58
N GLY A 77 3.56 16.97 -11.26
CA GLY A 77 4.50 16.88 -12.37
C GLY A 77 5.86 16.30 -11.96
N GLN A 78 6.40 16.76 -10.82
CA GLN A 78 7.65 16.25 -10.25
C GLN A 78 7.52 14.79 -9.79
N ALA A 79 6.41 14.43 -9.16
CA ALA A 79 6.13 13.07 -8.68
C ALA A 79 6.05 12.06 -9.83
N MET A 80 5.41 12.43 -10.94
CA MET A 80 5.39 11.61 -12.15
C MET A 80 6.78 11.38 -12.75
N GLN A 81 7.63 12.41 -12.76
CA GLN A 81 9.03 12.28 -13.21
C GLN A 81 9.84 11.37 -12.29
N ALA A 82 9.66 11.48 -10.97
CA ALA A 82 10.32 10.59 -10.01
C ALA A 82 9.86 9.13 -10.18
N ALA A 83 8.56 8.90 -10.34
CA ALA A 83 7.98 7.58 -10.58
C ALA A 83 8.48 6.93 -11.88
N GLN A 84 8.72 7.71 -12.94
CA GLN A 84 9.30 7.20 -14.19
C GLN A 84 10.75 6.73 -14.05
N ARG A 85 11.49 7.27 -13.08
CA ARG A 85 12.88 6.87 -12.77
C ARG A 85 12.94 5.66 -11.84
N LEU A 86 11.82 5.31 -11.20
CA LEU A 86 11.76 4.19 -10.26
C LEU A 86 11.81 2.86 -11.01
N ASP A 87 12.79 2.04 -10.70
CA ASP A 87 12.77 0.64 -11.09
C ASP A 87 11.76 -0.12 -10.22
N SER A 88 10.65 -0.55 -10.83
CA SER A 88 9.57 -1.24 -10.12
C SER A 88 10.01 -2.57 -9.50
N GLN A 89 10.93 -3.30 -10.15
CA GLN A 89 11.44 -4.56 -9.61
C GLN A 89 12.34 -4.28 -8.39
N GLY A 90 13.26 -3.33 -8.50
CA GLY A 90 14.10 -2.91 -7.37
C GLY A 90 13.27 -2.35 -6.20
N ALA A 91 12.15 -1.67 -6.48
CA ALA A 91 11.25 -1.20 -5.45
C ALA A 91 10.51 -2.36 -4.73
N VAL A 92 10.13 -3.43 -5.44
CA VAL A 92 9.56 -4.65 -4.84
C VAL A 92 10.61 -5.37 -3.99
N GLU A 93 11.87 -5.46 -4.45
CA GLU A 93 12.98 -6.00 -3.66
C GLU A 93 13.20 -5.20 -2.36
N ASP A 94 13.18 -3.87 -2.45
CA ASP A 94 13.31 -2.99 -1.29
C ASP A 94 12.10 -3.14 -0.34
N ALA A 95 10.89 -3.27 -0.87
CA ALA A 95 9.69 -3.53 -0.08
C ALA A 95 9.74 -4.90 0.62
N THR A 96 10.34 -5.92 -0.02
CA THR A 96 10.56 -7.23 0.61
C THR A 96 11.49 -7.12 1.82
N VAL A 97 12.61 -6.39 1.68
CA VAL A 97 13.51 -6.12 2.82
C VAL A 97 12.79 -5.34 3.92
N ALA A 98 11.94 -4.38 3.55
CA ALA A 98 11.15 -3.62 4.53
C ALA A 98 10.12 -4.50 5.27
N LEU A 99 9.49 -5.46 4.57
CA LEU A 99 8.57 -6.42 5.18
C LEU A 99 9.27 -7.29 6.22
N ASP A 100 10.46 -7.79 5.89
CA ASP A 100 11.27 -8.60 6.81
C ASP A 100 11.75 -7.78 8.01
N ALA A 101 12.16 -6.53 7.77
CA ALA A 101 12.53 -5.60 8.83
C ALA A 101 11.36 -5.29 9.77
N LEU A 102 10.16 -5.03 9.21
CA LEU A 102 8.94 -4.82 10.00
C LEU A 102 8.62 -6.04 10.85
N ARG A 103 8.62 -7.24 10.28
CA ARG A 103 8.35 -8.50 10.99
C ARG A 103 9.33 -8.77 12.13
N SER A 104 10.55 -8.25 12.00
CA SER A 104 11.62 -8.41 13.00
C SER A 104 11.57 -7.39 14.12
N LEU A 105 10.69 -6.38 14.07
CA LEU A 105 10.55 -5.42 15.15
C LEU A 105 9.99 -6.10 16.42
N PRO A 106 10.51 -5.77 17.60
CA PRO A 106 10.03 -6.35 18.87
C PRO A 106 8.57 -5.98 19.18
N GLU A 107 8.06 -4.93 18.59
CA GLU A 107 6.67 -4.48 18.68
C GLU A 107 5.72 -5.32 17.80
N VAL A 108 6.24 -6.02 16.79
CA VAL A 108 5.40 -6.86 15.90
C VAL A 108 5.16 -8.23 16.53
N THR A 109 3.88 -8.59 16.67
CA THR A 109 3.47 -9.85 17.28
C THR A 109 3.51 -10.99 16.25
N ASP A 110 4.13 -12.11 16.63
CA ASP A 110 4.18 -13.37 15.87
C ASP A 110 4.75 -13.24 14.44
N GLY A 111 5.39 -12.09 14.12
CA GLY A 111 5.91 -11.81 12.80
C GLY A 111 4.84 -11.64 11.71
N ALA A 112 3.56 -11.53 12.09
CA ALA A 112 2.47 -11.34 11.13
C ALA A 112 2.47 -9.91 10.58
N ALA A 113 2.38 -9.74 9.26
CA ALA A 113 2.35 -8.43 8.62
C ALA A 113 1.58 -8.41 7.30
N ALA A 114 0.62 -7.48 7.20
CA ALA A 114 -0.03 -7.13 5.93
C ALA A 114 0.76 -6.07 5.16
N ALA A 115 0.48 -5.94 3.85
CA ALA A 115 0.91 -4.78 3.07
C ALA A 115 -0.32 -4.00 2.56
N VAL A 116 -0.27 -2.69 2.71
CA VAL A 116 -1.32 -1.76 2.24
C VAL A 116 -0.67 -0.73 1.33
N GLY A 117 -1.07 -0.68 0.08
CA GLY A 117 -0.43 0.22 -0.90
C GLY A 117 -1.42 1.13 -1.60
N PHE A 118 -0.96 2.33 -1.93
CA PHE A 118 -1.75 3.39 -2.55
C PHE A 118 -1.14 3.79 -3.89
N CYS A 119 -1.91 3.87 -4.97
CA CYS A 119 -1.46 4.23 -6.31
C CYS A 119 -0.28 3.34 -6.78
N LEU A 120 0.91 3.93 -6.97
CA LEU A 120 2.17 3.20 -7.17
C LEU A 120 2.35 2.08 -6.13
N GLY A 121 2.14 2.41 -4.86
CA GLY A 121 2.23 1.45 -3.76
C GLY A 121 1.20 0.33 -3.85
N GLY A 122 0.02 0.57 -4.42
CA GLY A 122 -0.97 -0.48 -4.69
C GLY A 122 -0.47 -1.52 -5.69
N ARG A 123 0.21 -1.07 -6.75
CA ARG A 123 0.91 -1.96 -7.68
C ARG A 123 2.07 -2.70 -7.01
N LEU A 124 2.86 -1.98 -6.19
CA LEU A 124 4.00 -2.57 -5.49
C LEU A 124 3.55 -3.60 -4.43
N ALA A 125 2.40 -3.40 -3.76
CA ALA A 125 1.82 -4.39 -2.86
C ALA A 125 1.45 -5.69 -3.58
N TYR A 126 0.89 -5.58 -4.80
CA TYR A 126 0.65 -6.75 -5.64
C TYR A 126 1.96 -7.45 -6.02
N GLY A 127 2.96 -6.70 -6.51
CA GLY A 127 4.28 -7.25 -6.83
C GLY A 127 5.00 -7.87 -5.63
N LEU A 128 4.85 -7.25 -4.44
CA LEU A 128 5.38 -7.80 -3.19
C LEU A 128 4.74 -9.16 -2.86
N ALA A 129 3.41 -9.30 -3.06
CA ALA A 129 2.73 -10.57 -2.81
C ALA A 129 3.10 -11.67 -3.81
N VAL A 130 3.55 -11.29 -5.03
CA VAL A 130 4.14 -12.24 -6.00
C VAL A 130 5.54 -12.70 -5.56
N ALA A 131 6.36 -11.75 -5.04
CA ALA A 131 7.77 -11.99 -4.72
C ALA A 131 8.01 -12.52 -3.30
N ALA A 132 7.10 -12.24 -2.38
CA ALA A 132 7.19 -12.55 -0.96
C ALA A 132 5.84 -13.09 -0.44
N ASP A 133 5.76 -13.42 0.83
CA ASP A 133 4.54 -13.95 1.48
C ASP A 133 4.05 -12.98 2.58
N PRO A 134 3.50 -11.77 2.26
CA PRO A 134 2.77 -11.00 3.27
C PRO A 134 1.52 -11.77 3.71
N ASP A 135 1.05 -11.55 4.94
CA ASP A 135 -0.12 -12.26 5.47
C ASP A 135 -1.45 -11.79 4.84
N ALA A 136 -1.45 -10.60 4.25
CA ALA A 136 -2.54 -10.06 3.43
C ALA A 136 -2.05 -8.87 2.62
N ILE A 137 -2.73 -8.53 1.51
CA ILE A 137 -2.52 -7.28 0.79
C ILE A 137 -3.80 -6.47 0.62
N VAL A 138 -3.66 -5.15 0.67
CA VAL A 138 -4.70 -4.20 0.28
C VAL A 138 -4.13 -3.25 -0.77
N CYS A 139 -4.73 -3.22 -1.94
CA CYS A 139 -4.29 -2.42 -3.08
C CYS A 139 -5.32 -1.32 -3.37
N TYR A 140 -5.01 -0.08 -3.05
CA TYR A 140 -5.82 1.08 -3.42
C TYR A 140 -5.39 1.62 -4.79
N TYR A 141 -6.30 1.65 -5.74
CA TYR A 141 -6.12 2.20 -7.10
C TYR A 141 -4.74 1.92 -7.71
N GLY A 142 -4.29 0.65 -7.63
CA GLY A 142 -2.99 0.22 -8.14
C GLY A 142 -2.97 0.13 -9.66
N SER A 143 -2.29 1.07 -10.32
CA SER A 143 -2.14 1.08 -11.77
C SER A 143 -1.28 -0.08 -12.26
N GLY A 144 -1.67 -0.76 -13.34
CA GLY A 144 -0.90 -1.83 -13.96
C GLY A 144 -1.04 -3.21 -13.28
N ILE A 145 -1.88 -3.36 -12.25
CA ILE A 145 -2.21 -4.69 -11.69
C ILE A 145 -2.85 -5.58 -12.77
N ALA A 146 -3.72 -5.00 -13.60
CA ALA A 146 -4.38 -5.73 -14.69
C ALA A 146 -3.39 -6.34 -15.71
N ASP A 147 -2.20 -5.78 -15.85
CA ASP A 147 -1.16 -6.27 -16.78
C ASP A 147 -0.26 -7.36 -16.17
N ALA A 148 -0.42 -7.62 -14.86
CA ALA A 148 0.34 -8.63 -14.12
C ALA A 148 -0.55 -9.79 -13.61
N LEU A 149 -1.77 -9.94 -14.14
CA LEU A 149 -2.73 -10.96 -13.70
C LEU A 149 -2.30 -12.40 -14.02
N ASP A 150 -1.40 -12.59 -14.95
CA ASP A 150 -0.74 -13.87 -15.22
C ASP A 150 0.07 -14.39 -14.01
N GLN A 151 0.52 -13.49 -13.14
CA GLN A 151 1.24 -13.81 -11.90
C GLN A 151 0.29 -14.04 -10.70
N ALA A 152 -1.01 -13.86 -10.86
CA ALA A 152 -1.99 -14.00 -9.77
C ALA A 152 -1.94 -15.37 -9.07
N GLY A 153 -1.56 -16.42 -9.80
CA GLY A 153 -1.39 -17.78 -9.27
C GLY A 153 -0.23 -17.95 -8.29
N GLU A 154 0.70 -17.01 -8.25
CA GLU A 154 1.86 -17.01 -7.34
C GLU A 154 1.52 -16.41 -5.97
N ILE A 155 0.47 -15.56 -5.90
CA ILE A 155 0.03 -14.91 -4.67
C ILE A 155 -0.75 -15.91 -3.80
N ARG A 156 -0.32 -16.09 -2.55
CA ARG A 156 -0.89 -17.06 -1.61
C ARG A 156 -1.74 -16.45 -0.52
N CYS A 157 -1.61 -15.14 -0.30
CA CYS A 157 -2.32 -14.45 0.76
C CYS A 157 -3.69 -13.92 0.30
N PRO A 158 -4.61 -13.65 1.25
CA PRO A 158 -5.81 -12.86 1.01
C PRO A 158 -5.49 -11.49 0.41
N ALA A 159 -6.35 -10.99 -0.48
CA ALA A 159 -6.16 -9.71 -1.14
C ALA A 159 -7.46 -8.90 -1.22
N LEU A 160 -7.36 -7.60 -1.00
CA LEU A 160 -8.44 -6.64 -1.20
C LEU A 160 -8.01 -5.56 -2.20
N PHE A 161 -8.82 -5.37 -3.23
CA PHE A 161 -8.58 -4.37 -4.26
C PHE A 161 -9.65 -3.27 -4.21
N HIS A 162 -9.21 -2.00 -4.16
CA HIS A 162 -10.07 -0.84 -4.29
C HIS A 162 -9.77 -0.10 -5.59
N PHE A 163 -10.78 0.16 -6.40
CA PHE A 163 -10.68 0.99 -7.61
C PHE A 163 -11.71 2.11 -7.59
N GLY A 164 -11.41 3.21 -8.26
CA GLY A 164 -12.37 4.26 -8.55
C GLY A 164 -13.15 3.94 -9.83
N GLY A 165 -14.47 4.12 -9.83
CA GLY A 165 -15.30 3.92 -11.02
C GLY A 165 -15.07 4.98 -12.10
N GLY A 166 -14.66 6.20 -11.69
CA GLY A 166 -14.32 7.33 -12.55
C GLY A 166 -12.81 7.60 -12.64
N ASP A 167 -11.96 6.58 -12.42
CA ASP A 167 -10.50 6.73 -12.48
C ASP A 167 -10.04 7.09 -13.90
N GLN A 168 -9.26 8.18 -14.01
CA GLN A 168 -8.75 8.67 -15.31
C GLN A 168 -7.44 7.98 -15.73
N PHE A 169 -6.75 7.31 -14.82
CA PHE A 169 -5.47 6.65 -15.05
C PHE A 169 -5.62 5.13 -15.15
N ILE A 170 -6.68 4.56 -14.56
CA ILE A 170 -6.99 3.14 -14.61
C ILE A 170 -8.33 2.95 -15.33
N PRO A 171 -8.33 2.48 -16.58
CA PRO A 171 -9.56 2.21 -17.32
C PRO A 171 -10.49 1.26 -16.55
N ARG A 172 -11.79 1.48 -16.61
CA ARG A 172 -12.79 0.59 -16.00
C ARG A 172 -12.60 -0.87 -16.43
N SER A 173 -12.20 -1.10 -17.69
CA SER A 173 -11.89 -2.43 -18.22
C SER A 173 -10.82 -3.16 -17.42
N ASP A 174 -9.82 -2.44 -16.88
CA ASP A 174 -8.75 -3.03 -16.10
C ASP A 174 -9.25 -3.47 -14.72
N ALA A 175 -10.07 -2.65 -14.07
CA ALA A 175 -10.74 -3.04 -12.82
C ALA A 175 -11.65 -4.27 -13.02
N GLU A 176 -12.33 -4.37 -14.16
CA GLU A 176 -13.16 -5.53 -14.50
C GLU A 176 -12.31 -6.79 -14.82
N ARG A 177 -11.12 -6.63 -15.42
CA ARG A 177 -10.16 -7.75 -15.57
C ARG A 177 -9.71 -8.28 -14.21
N VAL A 178 -9.38 -7.40 -13.27
CA VAL A 178 -9.04 -7.79 -11.88
C VAL A 178 -10.24 -8.47 -11.22
N ARG A 179 -11.46 -7.93 -11.39
CA ARG A 179 -12.69 -8.52 -10.85
C ARG A 179 -12.91 -9.95 -11.34
N ALA A 180 -12.63 -10.22 -12.61
CA ALA A 180 -12.78 -11.56 -13.17
C ALA A 180 -11.84 -12.58 -12.49
N VAL A 181 -10.60 -12.21 -12.18
CA VAL A 181 -9.66 -13.05 -11.43
C VAL A 181 -10.07 -13.21 -9.97
N VAL A 182 -10.51 -12.12 -9.33
CA VAL A 182 -11.01 -12.14 -7.94
C VAL A 182 -12.19 -13.12 -7.80
N ALA A 183 -13.07 -13.21 -8.79
CA ALA A 183 -14.22 -14.12 -8.76
C ALA A 183 -13.83 -15.62 -8.69
N GLU A 184 -12.60 -15.95 -9.06
CA GLU A 184 -12.03 -17.31 -9.01
C GLU A 184 -11.26 -17.60 -7.71
N ARG A 185 -11.09 -16.57 -6.85
CA ARG A 185 -10.29 -16.61 -5.63
C ARG A 185 -11.16 -16.33 -4.40
N PRO A 186 -11.50 -17.34 -3.58
CA PRO A 186 -12.44 -17.18 -2.47
C PRO A 186 -11.92 -16.27 -1.33
N ASP A 187 -10.62 -16.07 -1.27
CA ASP A 187 -9.89 -15.22 -0.31
C ASP A 187 -9.57 -13.83 -0.84
N TRP A 188 -10.01 -13.50 -2.06
CA TRP A 188 -9.81 -12.19 -2.68
C TRP A 188 -11.11 -11.40 -2.73
N GLU A 189 -11.02 -10.09 -2.52
CA GLU A 189 -12.13 -9.15 -2.52
C GLU A 189 -11.83 -7.96 -3.43
N ILE A 190 -12.85 -7.38 -4.05
CA ILE A 190 -12.74 -6.19 -4.86
C ILE A 190 -13.93 -5.25 -4.61
N ALA A 191 -13.63 -3.96 -4.44
CA ALA A 191 -14.63 -2.90 -4.36
C ALA A 191 -14.32 -1.80 -5.36
N ILE A 192 -15.29 -1.48 -6.22
CA ILE A 192 -15.21 -0.34 -7.13
C ILE A 192 -16.08 0.76 -6.56
N GLN A 193 -15.45 1.88 -6.19
CA GLN A 193 -16.12 3.07 -5.68
C GLN A 193 -16.61 3.89 -6.87
N GLU A 194 -17.90 3.79 -7.21
CA GLU A 194 -18.45 4.38 -8.44
C GLU A 194 -18.36 5.91 -8.49
N ASP A 195 -18.39 6.56 -7.33
CA ASP A 195 -18.20 8.00 -7.13
C ASP A 195 -16.74 8.40 -6.86
N GLY A 196 -15.80 7.43 -6.86
CA GLY A 196 -14.37 7.62 -6.71
C GLY A 196 -13.66 7.77 -8.06
N GLY A 197 -12.57 8.54 -8.06
CA GLY A 197 -11.59 8.59 -9.14
C GLY A 197 -10.26 7.97 -8.69
N HIS A 198 -9.17 8.30 -9.38
CA HIS A 198 -7.82 7.97 -8.89
C HIS A 198 -7.55 8.70 -7.58
N ALA A 199 -6.80 8.10 -6.67
CA ALA A 199 -6.41 8.68 -5.39
C ALA A 199 -7.60 9.22 -4.55
N PHE A 200 -8.79 8.62 -4.65
CA PHE A 200 -9.98 9.08 -3.95
C PHE A 200 -9.84 9.12 -2.41
N ASP A 201 -8.92 8.33 -1.85
CA ASP A 201 -8.63 8.30 -0.40
C ASP A 201 -7.67 9.42 0.04
N ASN A 202 -6.97 10.07 -0.88
CA ASN A 202 -5.94 11.04 -0.55
C ASN A 202 -6.52 12.43 -0.19
N HIS A 203 -6.65 12.68 1.11
CA HIS A 203 -7.18 13.95 1.64
C HIS A 203 -6.22 15.15 1.48
N GLU A 204 -4.93 14.92 1.20
CA GLU A 204 -3.95 15.97 0.88
C GLU A 204 -4.07 16.44 -0.58
N ALA A 205 -4.83 15.72 -1.42
CA ALA A 205 -5.08 16.04 -2.82
C ALA A 205 -6.57 16.37 -3.06
N PRO A 206 -7.03 17.60 -2.75
CA PRO A 206 -8.47 17.94 -2.79
C PRO A 206 -9.14 17.69 -4.14
N MET A 207 -8.37 17.76 -5.25
CA MET A 207 -8.86 17.50 -6.59
C MET A 207 -9.30 16.03 -6.79
N PHE A 208 -8.67 15.11 -6.08
CA PHE A 208 -8.93 13.66 -6.18
C PHE A 208 -9.78 13.13 -5.03
N TYR A 209 -9.71 13.74 -3.85
CA TYR A 209 -10.34 13.28 -2.63
C TYR A 209 -11.86 13.17 -2.74
N ARG A 210 -12.41 12.03 -2.30
CA ARG A 210 -13.85 11.74 -2.27
C ARG A 210 -14.20 11.11 -0.92
N PRO A 211 -14.70 11.91 0.04
CA PRO A 211 -14.86 11.49 1.43
C PRO A 211 -15.77 10.26 1.61
N GLU A 212 -16.85 10.16 0.83
CA GLU A 212 -17.79 9.03 0.92
C GLU A 212 -17.14 7.74 0.39
N ALA A 213 -16.43 7.81 -0.75
CA ALA A 213 -15.68 6.67 -1.30
C ALA A 213 -14.57 6.23 -0.32
N THR A 214 -13.86 7.20 0.26
CA THR A 214 -12.84 6.96 1.30
C THR A 214 -13.42 6.23 2.50
N ALA A 215 -14.53 6.70 3.04
CA ALA A 215 -15.16 6.09 4.22
C ALA A 215 -15.54 4.63 3.97
N ARG A 216 -16.17 4.33 2.81
CA ARG A 216 -16.55 2.97 2.44
C ARG A 216 -15.33 2.06 2.22
N ALA A 217 -14.32 2.55 1.49
CA ALA A 217 -13.11 1.78 1.24
C ALA A 217 -12.35 1.48 2.54
N TRP A 218 -12.28 2.45 3.44
CA TRP A 218 -11.63 2.26 4.73
C TRP A 218 -12.38 1.27 5.63
N GLU A 219 -13.71 1.30 5.64
CA GLU A 219 -14.51 0.32 6.38
C GLU A 219 -14.25 -1.11 5.88
N LEU A 220 -14.25 -1.31 4.56
CA LEU A 220 -13.92 -2.60 3.95
C LEU A 220 -12.48 -3.05 4.28
N THR A 221 -11.51 -2.13 4.21
CA THR A 221 -10.11 -2.41 4.57
C THR A 221 -9.98 -2.83 6.02
N ARG A 222 -10.61 -2.11 6.95
CA ARG A 222 -10.61 -2.43 8.38
C ARG A 222 -11.17 -3.84 8.62
N ASP A 223 -12.34 -4.13 8.04
CA ASP A 223 -13.02 -5.41 8.24
C ASP A 223 -12.25 -6.57 7.57
N PHE A 224 -11.63 -6.33 6.41
CA PHE A 224 -10.76 -7.29 5.75
C PHE A 224 -9.52 -7.60 6.59
N LEU A 225 -8.79 -6.57 7.03
CA LEU A 225 -7.58 -6.75 7.85
C LEU A 225 -7.90 -7.42 9.19
N ALA A 226 -9.03 -7.10 9.82
CA ALA A 226 -9.45 -7.75 11.06
C ALA A 226 -9.69 -9.27 10.90
N ARG A 227 -10.05 -9.72 9.70
CA ARG A 227 -10.19 -11.15 9.39
C ARG A 227 -8.87 -11.79 8.99
N ALA A 228 -8.09 -11.13 8.15
CA ALA A 228 -6.87 -11.69 7.55
C ALA A 228 -5.66 -11.63 8.50
N VAL A 229 -5.50 -10.52 9.25
CA VAL A 229 -4.36 -10.28 10.16
C VAL A 229 -4.91 -9.67 11.47
N PRO A 230 -5.55 -10.46 12.34
CA PRO A 230 -6.23 -9.94 13.53
C PRO A 230 -5.26 -9.34 14.55
N THR A 231 -5.61 -8.19 15.10
CA THR A 231 -4.78 -7.46 16.09
C THR A 231 -4.83 -8.06 17.51
N GLY A 232 -5.68 -9.05 17.74
CA GLY A 232 -5.85 -9.65 19.07
C GLY A 232 -6.54 -8.74 20.11
N ALA A 233 -6.84 -7.51 19.77
CA ALA A 233 -7.65 -6.61 20.58
C ALA A 233 -9.13 -7.02 20.46
N ARG A 234 -9.67 -7.60 21.53
CA ARG A 234 -11.10 -7.74 21.77
C ARG A 234 -11.55 -6.71 22.78
#